data_ac7772d5699579a4af9c6d1a7fa6fe85
#
_entry.id   ac7772d5699579a4af9c6d1a7fa6fe85
#
_cell.length_a   1.000
_cell.length_b   1.000
_cell.length_c   1.000
_cell.angle_alpha   90.00
_cell.angle_beta   90.00
_cell.angle_gamma   90.00
#
_symmetry.space_group_name_H-M   'P 1'
#
loop_
_entity.id
_entity.type
_entity.pdbx_description
1 polymer ?
#
loop_
_entity_poly.entity_id
_entity_poly.type
_entity_poly.pdbx_seq_one_letter_code
_entity_poly.pdbx_strand_id
1 'polypeptide(L)'
;MDELAARGVLRSAAVETLDLALYPGPAQEKLFLQDLYAALQSDAEVLTFEHYESCAANYLNMLATLAMDGTLALSSRYVLQRGILVDVGTALAPGAIGELQAGGKYFVFYSNKGETALADHFGAKFVDAVAGDICRTEAFTPEALAAVAARELNYLAQRTRRQCGLALTMGADVRDLLASQYGKTSGMQAMRDYCETVYRAIAEYVLDADETPTDGTPAALTAENGRLCMAVNGGDSFDLLALLPQQYRGDVDAVEAELDGIIGLDEIKSYVRDIAKNVQAQQRRKAQGLKVAEVNMHMIFTGNPGTGKTTIARILAKYLKAIGALRGGQLVEVTRADLVGRYVGHTAPLTNSVIQSALGGVLFIDEAYALYRGGEDSFGLEAIDTLVKGIEDHRDDLVVILAGYTKEMQLFLSANSGLASRFPNQIEFPDYTGAELYKILCSIARSKGYTLDAACELPLVTYFDRKQAEDAATNGNGRMARNTLEKAILNQSKRLVADPDASLELLVVGDFELE
;
A
#
# COMPACT_ATOMS: atom_id res chain seq x y z
N MET A 1 21.13 5.31 -16.52
CA MET A 1 22.18 4.29 -16.66
C MET A 1 22.33 3.81 -18.10
N ASP A 2 21.24 3.50 -18.79
CA ASP A 2 21.28 3.06 -20.21
C ASP A 2 22.06 4.00 -21.13
N GLU A 3 21.89 5.32 -20.96
CA GLU A 3 22.62 6.31 -21.77
C GLU A 3 24.13 6.35 -21.46
N LEU A 4 24.50 6.17 -20.19
CA LEU A 4 25.92 6.11 -19.79
C LEU A 4 26.58 4.82 -20.30
N ALA A 5 25.84 3.70 -20.27
CA ALA A 5 26.32 2.46 -20.87
C ALA A 5 26.40 2.55 -22.38
N ALA A 6 25.43 3.16 -23.06
CA ALA A 6 25.44 3.38 -24.51
C ALA A 6 26.60 4.31 -24.96
N ARG A 7 27.01 5.24 -24.11
CA ARG A 7 28.17 6.13 -24.35
C ARG A 7 29.52 5.52 -23.95
N GLY A 8 29.52 4.28 -23.41
CA GLY A 8 30.75 3.60 -22.99
C GLY A 8 31.37 4.13 -21.70
N VAL A 9 30.62 4.93 -20.92
CA VAL A 9 31.04 5.41 -19.59
C VAL A 9 30.93 4.27 -18.55
N LEU A 10 29.87 3.49 -18.64
CA LEU A 10 29.65 2.27 -17.85
C LEU A 10 29.74 1.06 -18.78
N ARG A 11 30.19 -0.07 -18.27
CA ARG A 11 30.19 -1.37 -18.98
C ARG A 11 28.80 -2.00 -19.02
N SER A 12 27.96 -1.68 -18.02
CA SER A 12 26.60 -2.20 -17.86
C SER A 12 25.66 -1.12 -17.34
N ALA A 13 24.41 -1.19 -17.76
CA ALA A 13 23.33 -0.36 -17.19
C ALA A 13 22.80 -0.91 -15.86
N ALA A 14 23.29 -2.05 -15.40
CA ALA A 14 22.88 -2.68 -14.14
C ALA A 14 23.21 -1.77 -12.95
N VAL A 15 22.27 -1.71 -12.02
CA VAL A 15 22.39 -0.98 -10.74
C VAL A 15 22.04 -1.95 -9.63
N GLU A 16 22.85 -1.97 -8.58
CA GLU A 16 22.53 -2.71 -7.36
C GLU A 16 22.14 -1.70 -6.29
N THR A 17 21.01 -1.94 -5.60
CA THR A 17 20.47 -1.01 -4.61
C THR A 17 20.46 -1.65 -3.24
N LEU A 18 21.05 -0.95 -2.26
CA LEU A 18 20.97 -1.32 -0.84
C LEU A 18 20.07 -0.32 -0.11
N ASP A 19 19.00 -0.82 0.49
CA ASP A 19 18.17 -0.04 1.40
C ASP A 19 18.78 -0.05 2.80
N LEU A 20 19.39 1.06 3.17
CA LEU A 20 20.09 1.20 4.46
C LEU A 20 19.13 1.26 5.66
N ALA A 21 17.83 1.46 5.45
CA ALA A 21 16.83 1.37 6.52
C ALA A 21 16.72 -0.03 7.12
N LEU A 22 17.21 -1.06 6.43
CA LEU A 22 17.27 -2.44 6.93
C LEU A 22 18.32 -2.64 8.04
N TYR A 23 19.22 -1.67 8.24
CA TYR A 23 20.35 -1.76 9.18
C TYR A 23 20.33 -0.64 10.23
N PRO A 24 19.25 -0.52 11.03
CA PRO A 24 19.10 0.60 11.97
C PRO A 24 19.95 0.47 13.24
N GLY A 25 20.57 -0.67 13.50
CA GLY A 25 21.34 -0.91 14.72
C GLY A 25 22.52 -1.86 14.53
N PRO A 26 23.47 -1.88 15.48
CA PRO A 26 24.71 -2.63 15.37
C PRO A 26 24.52 -4.16 15.34
N ALA A 27 23.34 -4.65 15.69
CA ALA A 27 23.05 -6.10 15.67
C ALA A 27 22.92 -6.69 14.25
N GLN A 28 22.72 -5.85 13.22
CA GLN A 28 22.60 -6.28 11.82
C GLN A 28 23.94 -6.36 11.07
N GLU A 29 25.08 -6.28 11.74
CA GLU A 29 26.40 -6.26 11.08
C GLU A 29 26.61 -7.42 10.10
N LYS A 30 26.22 -8.62 10.48
CA LYS A 30 26.38 -9.79 9.60
C LYS A 30 25.53 -9.69 8.33
N LEU A 31 24.29 -9.19 8.47
CA LEU A 31 23.39 -9.00 7.35
C LEU A 31 23.92 -7.89 6.43
N PHE A 32 24.30 -6.76 7.01
CA PHE A 32 24.87 -5.63 6.27
C PHE A 32 26.13 -6.05 5.49
N LEU A 33 27.07 -6.75 6.12
CA LEU A 33 28.29 -7.22 5.46
C LEU A 33 27.99 -8.24 4.35
N GLN A 34 27.01 -9.13 4.57
CA GLN A 34 26.57 -10.09 3.57
C GLN A 34 26.03 -9.39 2.31
N ASP A 35 25.12 -8.42 2.50
CA ASP A 35 24.47 -7.71 1.41
C ASP A 35 25.46 -6.78 0.69
N LEU A 36 26.31 -6.07 1.46
CA LEU A 36 27.37 -5.24 0.91
C LEU A 36 28.38 -6.08 0.09
N TYR A 37 28.81 -7.23 0.61
CA TYR A 37 29.69 -8.12 -0.11
C TYR A 37 29.05 -8.62 -1.40
N ALA A 38 27.80 -9.04 -1.38
CA ALA A 38 27.07 -9.49 -2.55
C ALA A 38 26.99 -8.37 -3.62
N ALA A 39 26.68 -7.15 -3.20
CA ALA A 39 26.62 -5.99 -4.09
C ALA A 39 27.99 -5.66 -4.71
N LEU A 40 29.06 -5.72 -3.92
CA LEU A 40 30.42 -5.50 -4.41
C LEU A 40 30.88 -6.58 -5.42
N GLN A 41 30.40 -7.82 -5.29
CA GLN A 41 30.71 -8.92 -6.21
C GLN A 41 29.78 -8.98 -7.43
N SER A 42 28.70 -8.18 -7.48
CA SER A 42 27.78 -8.16 -8.61
C SER A 42 28.43 -7.58 -9.86
N ASP A 43 27.83 -7.79 -11.03
CA ASP A 43 28.29 -7.20 -12.30
C ASP A 43 27.89 -5.72 -12.43
N ALA A 44 27.08 -5.18 -11.51
CA ALA A 44 26.70 -3.77 -11.50
C ALA A 44 27.91 -2.87 -11.15
N GLU A 45 28.20 -1.87 -11.96
CA GLU A 45 29.23 -0.88 -11.66
C GLU A 45 28.72 0.22 -10.72
N VAL A 46 27.41 0.43 -10.65
CA VAL A 46 26.76 1.46 -9.82
C VAL A 46 26.03 0.80 -8.66
N LEU A 47 26.42 1.17 -7.45
CA LEU A 47 25.77 0.80 -6.21
C LEU A 47 25.03 2.00 -5.66
N THR A 48 23.73 1.87 -5.43
CA THR A 48 22.90 2.93 -4.86
C THR A 48 22.54 2.63 -3.42
N PHE A 49 22.60 3.64 -2.58
CA PHE A 49 22.31 3.54 -1.15
C PHE A 49 21.17 4.48 -0.81
N GLU A 50 20.04 3.90 -0.42
CA GLU A 50 18.82 4.63 -0.07
C GLU A 50 18.64 4.67 1.45
N HIS A 51 17.92 5.67 1.95
CA HIS A 51 17.53 5.85 3.36
C HIS A 51 18.71 5.81 4.37
N TYR A 52 19.85 6.37 4.00
CA TYR A 52 21.04 6.36 4.86
C TYR A 52 20.79 7.03 6.23
N GLU A 53 19.81 7.92 6.31
CA GLU A 53 19.43 8.60 7.56
C GLU A 53 18.86 7.65 8.62
N SER A 54 18.43 6.48 8.22
CA SER A 54 17.89 5.44 9.12
C SER A 54 18.92 4.37 9.48
N CYS A 55 20.13 4.46 8.90
CA CYS A 55 21.20 3.50 9.09
C CYS A 55 22.00 3.76 10.37
N ALA A 56 22.53 2.72 10.97
CA ALA A 56 23.44 2.86 12.12
C ALA A 56 24.77 3.52 11.69
N ALA A 57 25.26 4.45 12.51
CA ALA A 57 26.46 5.26 12.20
C ALA A 57 27.73 4.43 11.94
N ASN A 58 27.88 3.26 12.56
CA ASN A 58 29.01 2.37 12.31
C ASN A 58 29.05 1.87 10.86
N TYR A 59 27.89 1.54 10.25
CA TYR A 59 27.83 1.08 8.86
C TYR A 59 28.03 2.23 7.88
N LEU A 60 27.52 3.43 8.20
CA LEU A 60 27.79 4.63 7.40
C LEU A 60 29.29 4.96 7.39
N ASN A 61 29.98 4.84 8.52
CA ASN A 61 31.43 5.01 8.58
C ASN A 61 32.17 3.94 7.74
N MET A 62 31.68 2.69 7.74
CA MET A 62 32.25 1.63 6.88
C MET A 62 32.07 1.97 5.41
N LEU A 63 30.87 2.42 5.00
CA LEU A 63 30.61 2.85 3.62
C LEU A 63 31.45 4.07 3.23
N ALA A 64 31.58 5.05 4.12
CA ALA A 64 32.41 6.25 3.88
C ALA A 64 33.89 5.85 3.68
N THR A 65 34.42 4.96 4.54
CA THR A 65 35.78 4.44 4.41
C THR A 65 35.98 3.73 3.07
N LEU A 66 35.05 2.82 2.74
CA LEU A 66 35.09 2.07 1.50
C LEU A 66 35.01 2.98 0.25
N ALA A 67 34.18 4.03 0.30
CA ALA A 67 34.03 4.98 -0.79
C ALA A 67 35.28 5.88 -0.97
N MET A 68 35.91 6.31 0.14
CA MET A 68 37.06 7.22 0.10
C MET A 68 38.37 6.47 -0.15
N ASP A 69 38.58 5.35 0.54
CA ASP A 69 39.86 4.65 0.55
C ASP A 69 39.89 3.47 -0.46
N GLY A 70 38.73 3.11 -1.01
CA GLY A 70 38.57 1.96 -1.92
C GLY A 70 38.64 0.61 -1.23
N THR A 71 38.99 0.56 0.06
CA THR A 71 39.14 -0.65 0.85
C THR A 71 38.58 -0.47 2.26
N LEU A 72 38.06 -1.56 2.83
CA LEU A 72 37.53 -1.60 4.20
C LEU A 72 38.07 -2.82 4.92
N ALA A 73 38.92 -2.63 5.94
CA ALA A 73 39.35 -3.69 6.83
C ALA A 73 38.20 -4.14 7.74
N LEU A 74 37.99 -5.44 7.84
CA LEU A 74 36.93 -6.01 8.67
C LEU A 74 37.46 -6.34 10.09
N SER A 75 36.58 -6.20 11.09
CA SER A 75 36.89 -6.51 12.50
C SER A 75 37.13 -8.00 12.74
N SER A 76 36.53 -8.87 11.92
CA SER A 76 36.67 -10.32 11.90
C SER A 76 37.02 -10.79 10.50
N ARG A 77 37.48 -12.05 10.38
CA ARG A 77 37.63 -12.70 9.08
C ARG A 77 36.41 -13.53 8.75
N TYR A 78 36.03 -13.55 7.47
CA TYR A 78 34.88 -14.26 6.97
C TYR A 78 35.29 -15.28 5.90
N VAL A 79 34.61 -16.40 5.84
CA VAL A 79 34.76 -17.39 4.77
C VAL A 79 33.42 -17.52 4.04
N LEU A 80 33.46 -17.54 2.73
CA LEU A 80 32.27 -17.73 1.91
C LEU A 80 31.90 -19.22 1.87
N GLN A 81 30.78 -19.58 2.51
CA GLN A 81 30.26 -20.95 2.50
C GLN A 81 28.87 -20.94 1.84
N ARG A 82 28.74 -21.55 0.68
CA ARG A 82 27.50 -21.63 -0.11
C ARG A 82 26.87 -20.22 -0.37
N GLY A 83 27.70 -19.23 -0.60
CA GLY A 83 27.22 -17.85 -0.84
C GLY A 83 26.97 -17.03 0.42
N ILE A 84 27.19 -17.58 1.63
CA ILE A 84 26.98 -16.88 2.91
C ILE A 84 28.34 -16.60 3.56
N LEU A 85 28.53 -15.38 4.06
CA LEU A 85 29.68 -14.98 4.85
C LEU A 85 29.59 -15.56 6.28
N VAL A 86 30.49 -16.47 6.60
CA VAL A 86 30.59 -17.09 7.92
C VAL A 86 31.76 -16.48 8.66
N ASP A 87 31.52 -15.88 9.81
CA ASP A 87 32.55 -15.32 10.68
C ASP A 87 33.44 -16.47 11.27
N VAL A 88 34.73 -16.38 11.03
CA VAL A 88 35.75 -17.32 11.55
C VAL A 88 36.67 -16.67 12.60
N GLY A 89 36.30 -15.47 13.07
CA GLY A 89 37.05 -14.70 14.04
C GLY A 89 38.42 -14.27 13.51
N THR A 90 39.47 -14.54 14.31
CA THR A 90 40.86 -14.22 13.92
C THR A 90 41.59 -15.40 13.27
N ALA A 91 40.89 -16.51 13.02
CA ALA A 91 41.51 -17.72 12.48
C ALA A 91 42.04 -17.51 11.05
N LEU A 92 43.23 -18.02 10.76
CA LEU A 92 43.81 -18.06 9.42
C LEU A 92 43.23 -19.26 8.66
N ALA A 93 42.01 -19.09 8.12
CA ALA A 93 41.40 -20.10 7.26
C ALA A 93 41.75 -19.83 5.78
N PRO A 94 41.96 -20.87 4.95
CA PRO A 94 42.15 -20.69 3.52
C PRO A 94 40.95 -19.97 2.89
N GLY A 95 41.22 -18.91 2.11
CA GLY A 95 40.16 -18.09 1.47
C GLY A 95 39.40 -17.15 2.43
N ALA A 96 39.97 -16.90 3.63
CA ALA A 96 39.36 -15.96 4.56
C ALA A 96 39.48 -14.51 4.06
N ILE A 97 38.35 -13.82 4.04
CA ILE A 97 38.16 -12.40 3.64
C ILE A 97 38.34 -11.56 4.90
N GLY A 98 39.37 -10.74 4.96
CA GLY A 98 39.62 -9.79 6.06
C GLY A 98 39.46 -8.36 5.65
N GLU A 99 39.15 -8.10 4.37
CA GLU A 99 39.03 -6.78 3.78
C GLU A 99 38.01 -6.81 2.64
N LEU A 100 37.18 -5.78 2.52
CA LEU A 100 36.33 -5.55 1.35
C LEU A 100 36.99 -4.51 0.43
N GLN A 101 36.82 -4.68 -0.88
CA GLN A 101 37.36 -3.78 -1.89
C GLN A 101 36.22 -3.20 -2.73
N ALA A 102 36.25 -1.89 -2.98
CA ALA A 102 35.27 -1.19 -3.79
C ALA A 102 35.27 -1.63 -5.26
N GLY A 103 36.40 -2.18 -5.75
CA GLY A 103 36.49 -2.80 -7.07
C GLY A 103 36.20 -1.87 -8.26
N GLY A 104 36.35 -0.55 -8.11
CA GLY A 104 36.01 0.45 -9.15
C GLY A 104 34.51 0.69 -9.31
N LYS A 105 33.70 0.36 -8.30
CA LYS A 105 32.27 0.67 -8.26
C LYS A 105 32.03 2.15 -7.99
N TYR A 106 30.95 2.69 -8.54
CA TYR A 106 30.41 4.01 -8.22
C TYR A 106 29.41 3.91 -7.09
N PHE A 107 29.61 4.65 -6.00
CA PHE A 107 28.68 4.72 -4.86
C PHE A 107 27.80 5.97 -5.00
N VAL A 108 26.47 5.79 -5.01
CA VAL A 108 25.50 6.87 -5.14
C VAL A 108 24.58 6.85 -3.92
N PHE A 109 24.63 7.91 -3.13
CA PHE A 109 23.78 8.08 -1.95
C PHE A 109 22.62 9.01 -2.29
N TYR A 110 21.37 8.57 -1.99
CA TYR A 110 20.18 9.39 -2.19
C TYR A 110 19.65 9.92 -0.87
N SER A 111 19.31 11.22 -0.83
CA SER A 111 18.64 11.86 0.30
C SER A 111 17.68 12.94 -0.16
N ASN A 112 16.62 13.14 0.59
CA ASN A 112 15.71 14.28 0.45
C ASN A 112 15.93 15.36 1.53
N LYS A 113 16.95 15.24 2.40
CA LYS A 113 17.18 16.10 3.57
C LYS A 113 18.29 17.12 3.43
N GLY A 114 18.93 17.22 2.27
CA GLY A 114 19.98 18.20 2.02
C GLY A 114 21.36 17.88 2.63
N GLU A 115 22.33 18.77 2.43
CA GLU A 115 23.74 18.54 2.75
C GLU A 115 24.04 18.53 4.26
N THR A 116 23.28 19.25 5.06
CA THR A 116 23.45 19.24 6.53
C THR A 116 23.23 17.85 7.08
N ALA A 117 22.21 17.15 6.59
CA ALA A 117 21.95 15.76 6.97
C ALA A 117 23.09 14.81 6.53
N LEU A 118 23.71 15.05 5.38
CA LEU A 118 24.87 14.28 4.95
C LEU A 118 26.04 14.45 5.92
N ALA A 119 26.31 15.68 6.35
CA ALA A 119 27.37 15.99 7.32
C ALA A 119 27.11 15.38 8.71
N ASP A 120 25.85 15.42 9.14
CA ASP A 120 25.43 14.85 10.44
C ASP A 120 25.61 13.32 10.49
N HIS A 121 25.44 12.62 9.37
CA HIS A 121 25.49 11.16 9.30
C HIS A 121 26.88 10.62 8.91
N PHE A 122 27.56 11.22 7.95
CA PHE A 122 28.85 10.76 7.44
C PHE A 122 30.07 11.55 7.98
N GLY A 123 29.83 12.69 8.60
CA GLY A 123 30.86 13.59 9.12
C GLY A 123 31.44 14.53 8.05
N ALA A 124 32.05 15.62 8.53
CA ALA A 124 32.57 16.71 7.69
C ALA A 124 33.63 16.25 6.68
N LYS A 125 34.53 15.32 7.06
CA LYS A 125 35.57 14.81 6.17
C LYS A 125 35.03 14.13 4.90
N PHE A 126 33.95 13.38 5.06
CA PHE A 126 33.31 12.73 3.91
C PHE A 126 32.66 13.76 3.00
N VAL A 127 31.95 14.73 3.58
CA VAL A 127 31.28 15.80 2.80
C VAL A 127 32.30 16.64 2.03
N ASP A 128 33.42 17.00 2.67
CA ASP A 128 34.50 17.73 2.01
C ASP A 128 35.11 16.93 0.85
N ALA A 129 35.26 15.61 0.99
CA ALA A 129 35.79 14.73 -0.03
C ALA A 129 34.86 14.61 -1.24
N VAL A 130 33.54 14.59 -1.04
CA VAL A 130 32.53 14.43 -2.10
C VAL A 130 31.89 15.75 -2.54
N ALA A 131 32.37 16.91 -2.06
CA ALA A 131 31.74 18.22 -2.30
C ALA A 131 31.56 18.53 -3.79
N GLY A 132 32.52 18.08 -4.65
CA GLY A 132 32.44 18.22 -6.11
C GLY A 132 31.44 17.30 -6.80
N ASP A 133 31.00 16.26 -6.12
CA ASP A 133 30.14 15.19 -6.65
C ASP A 133 28.70 15.26 -6.13
N ILE A 134 28.39 16.28 -5.32
CA ILE A 134 27.04 16.49 -4.78
C ILE A 134 26.16 17.09 -5.88
N CYS A 135 25.19 16.28 -6.34
CA CYS A 135 24.18 16.71 -7.31
C CYS A 135 22.88 17.08 -6.60
N ARG A 136 22.48 18.34 -6.69
CA ARG A 136 21.20 18.83 -6.16
C ARG A 136 20.14 18.76 -7.23
N THR A 137 19.02 18.11 -6.93
CA THR A 137 17.84 18.10 -7.78
C THR A 137 16.81 19.05 -7.21
N GLU A 138 16.39 20.02 -8.00
CA GLU A 138 15.28 20.91 -7.65
C GLU A 138 13.93 20.27 -8.00
N ALA A 139 12.85 20.81 -7.41
CA ALA A 139 11.50 20.42 -7.83
C ALA A 139 11.30 20.75 -9.31
N PHE A 140 10.62 19.88 -10.05
CA PHE A 140 10.33 20.12 -11.46
C PHE A 140 9.52 21.40 -11.65
N THR A 141 9.96 22.27 -12.57
CA THR A 141 9.12 23.35 -13.05
C THR A 141 7.98 22.81 -13.92
N PRO A 142 6.88 23.55 -14.10
CA PRO A 142 5.79 23.12 -15.00
C PRO A 142 6.27 22.78 -16.41
N GLU A 143 7.24 23.55 -16.93
CA GLU A 143 7.85 23.31 -18.25
C GLU A 143 8.65 22.01 -18.28
N ALA A 144 9.42 21.74 -17.23
CA ALA A 144 10.17 20.51 -17.09
C ALA A 144 9.23 19.28 -16.96
N LEU A 145 8.13 19.39 -16.20
CA LEU A 145 7.11 18.35 -16.11
C LEU A 145 6.45 18.10 -17.48
N ALA A 146 6.13 19.16 -18.22
CA ALA A 146 5.56 19.03 -19.56
C ALA A 146 6.54 18.34 -20.53
N ALA A 147 7.84 18.65 -20.44
CA ALA A 147 8.86 18.00 -21.26
C ALA A 147 9.01 16.51 -20.91
N VAL A 148 8.97 16.19 -19.64
CA VAL A 148 9.00 14.79 -19.16
C VAL A 148 7.73 14.04 -19.60
N ALA A 149 6.54 14.62 -19.43
CA ALA A 149 5.30 14.05 -19.91
C ALA A 149 5.32 13.77 -21.41
N ALA A 150 5.84 14.70 -22.21
CA ALA A 150 6.00 14.51 -23.65
C ALA A 150 6.91 13.32 -23.98
N ARG A 151 7.99 13.12 -23.22
CA ARG A 151 8.89 11.96 -23.39
C ARG A 151 8.20 10.64 -23.08
N GLU A 152 7.49 10.54 -21.96
CA GLU A 152 6.77 9.33 -21.58
C GLU A 152 5.63 9.01 -22.58
N LEU A 153 4.92 10.03 -23.10
CA LEU A 153 3.93 9.87 -24.17
C LEU A 153 4.55 9.39 -25.49
N ASN A 154 5.74 9.90 -25.87
CA ASN A 154 6.46 9.40 -27.03
C ASN A 154 6.86 7.94 -26.89
N TYR A 155 7.28 7.53 -25.70
CA TYR A 155 7.57 6.13 -25.40
C TYR A 155 6.31 5.26 -25.50
N LEU A 156 5.19 5.72 -24.93
CA LEU A 156 3.89 5.08 -25.05
C LEU A 156 3.49 4.92 -26.54
N ALA A 157 3.60 5.97 -27.35
CA ALA A 157 3.25 5.94 -28.77
C ALA A 157 4.10 4.91 -29.56
N GLN A 158 5.42 4.89 -29.30
CA GLN A 158 6.30 3.91 -29.96
C GLN A 158 5.95 2.47 -29.58
N ARG A 159 5.70 2.23 -28.30
CA ARG A 159 5.32 0.91 -27.79
C ARG A 159 3.99 0.46 -28.37
N THR A 160 2.98 1.34 -28.38
CA THR A 160 1.65 1.06 -28.93
C THR A 160 1.71 0.76 -30.41
N ARG A 161 2.50 1.50 -31.18
CA ARG A 161 2.68 1.23 -32.59
C ARG A 161 3.30 -0.14 -32.85
N ARG A 162 4.34 -0.51 -32.09
CA ARG A 162 5.04 -1.80 -32.25
C ARG A 162 4.20 -3.01 -31.85
N GLN A 163 3.40 -2.88 -30.79
CA GLN A 163 2.70 -4.01 -30.19
C GLN A 163 1.21 -4.07 -30.53
N CYS A 164 0.59 -2.91 -30.81
CA CYS A 164 -0.84 -2.80 -31.08
C CYS A 164 -1.15 -2.32 -32.51
N GLY A 165 -0.15 -1.97 -33.32
CA GLY A 165 -0.35 -1.48 -34.69
C GLY A 165 -0.92 -0.05 -34.79
N LEU A 166 -1.19 0.65 -33.67
CA LEU A 166 -1.84 1.96 -33.64
C LEU A 166 -0.82 3.09 -33.64
N ALA A 167 -0.94 4.03 -34.57
CA ALA A 167 -0.15 5.26 -34.61
C ALA A 167 -0.88 6.34 -33.82
N LEU A 168 -0.43 6.56 -32.57
CA LEU A 168 -1.05 7.53 -31.67
C LEU A 168 -0.68 8.97 -32.05
N THR A 169 -1.68 9.85 -32.10
CA THR A 169 -1.55 11.30 -32.12
C THR A 169 -2.09 11.87 -30.81
N MET A 170 -1.34 12.77 -30.18
CA MET A 170 -1.67 13.33 -28.86
C MET A 170 -1.39 14.82 -28.83
N GLY A 171 -2.32 15.59 -28.26
CA GLY A 171 -2.21 17.05 -28.14
C GLY A 171 -1.56 17.52 -26.83
N ALA A 172 -1.57 18.82 -26.63
CA ALA A 172 -1.10 19.44 -25.39
C ALA A 172 -2.01 19.07 -24.19
N ASP A 173 -3.30 18.86 -24.43
CA ASP A 173 -4.30 18.42 -23.45
C ASP A 173 -3.94 17.08 -22.79
N VAL A 174 -3.53 16.10 -23.57
CA VAL A 174 -3.07 14.78 -23.09
C VAL A 174 -1.76 14.90 -22.30
N ARG A 175 -0.83 15.71 -22.80
CA ARG A 175 0.43 16.00 -22.10
C ARG A 175 0.19 16.65 -20.75
N ASP A 176 -0.70 17.64 -20.68
CA ASP A 176 -1.01 18.37 -19.46
C ASP A 176 -1.78 17.48 -18.47
N LEU A 177 -2.66 16.59 -18.96
CA LEU A 177 -3.30 15.55 -18.16
C LEU A 177 -2.26 14.60 -17.56
N LEU A 178 -1.28 14.12 -18.34
CA LEU A 178 -0.22 13.28 -17.81
C LEU A 178 0.66 14.02 -16.82
N ALA A 179 1.03 15.27 -17.09
CA ALA A 179 1.81 16.09 -16.16
C ALA A 179 1.09 16.29 -14.82
N SER A 180 -0.26 16.36 -14.82
CA SER A 180 -1.07 16.46 -13.60
C SER A 180 -1.02 15.20 -12.73
N GLN A 181 -0.61 14.04 -13.28
CA GLN A 181 -0.42 12.80 -12.51
C GLN A 181 0.86 12.83 -11.66
N TYR A 182 1.75 13.81 -11.85
CA TYR A 182 2.95 13.93 -11.03
C TYR A 182 2.61 14.18 -9.56
N GLY A 183 2.99 13.25 -8.69
CA GLY A 183 2.77 13.34 -7.25
C GLY A 183 4.04 13.75 -6.50
N LYS A 184 3.92 14.60 -5.48
CA LYS A 184 5.08 15.05 -4.68
C LYS A 184 5.85 13.90 -3.99
N THR A 185 5.19 12.78 -3.70
CA THR A 185 5.77 11.60 -3.04
C THR A 185 6.08 10.46 -4.01
N SER A 186 5.21 10.21 -4.99
CA SER A 186 5.41 9.16 -6.00
C SER A 186 6.20 9.64 -7.21
N GLY A 187 6.42 10.96 -7.31
CA GLY A 187 7.24 11.55 -8.36
C GLY A 187 6.80 11.12 -9.76
N MET A 188 7.79 10.73 -10.55
CA MET A 188 7.63 10.26 -11.92
C MET A 188 6.91 8.90 -12.03
N GLN A 189 6.92 8.10 -10.96
CA GLN A 189 6.32 6.76 -11.00
C GLN A 189 4.82 6.84 -11.28
N ALA A 190 4.10 7.79 -10.70
CA ALA A 190 2.67 7.99 -10.97
C ALA A 190 2.36 8.25 -12.45
N MET A 191 3.22 9.01 -13.14
CA MET A 191 3.08 9.27 -14.58
C MET A 191 3.31 7.99 -15.40
N ARG A 192 4.29 7.18 -15.03
CA ARG A 192 4.58 5.89 -15.69
C ARG A 192 3.46 4.88 -15.45
N ASP A 193 2.94 4.77 -14.23
CA ASP A 193 1.82 3.89 -13.89
C ASP A 193 0.55 4.29 -14.66
N TYR A 194 0.33 5.60 -14.84
CA TYR A 194 -0.74 6.08 -15.69
C TYR A 194 -0.54 5.71 -17.16
N CYS A 195 0.66 5.89 -17.72
CA CYS A 195 0.98 5.45 -19.09
C CYS A 195 0.81 3.93 -19.26
N GLU A 196 1.18 3.13 -18.26
CA GLU A 196 0.98 1.68 -18.28
C GLU A 196 -0.51 1.31 -18.28
N THR A 197 -1.32 2.05 -17.52
CA THR A 197 -2.78 1.90 -17.50
C THR A 197 -3.39 2.26 -18.86
N VAL A 198 -2.95 3.35 -19.47
CA VAL A 198 -3.36 3.76 -20.83
C VAL A 198 -2.97 2.70 -21.85
N TYR A 199 -1.75 2.18 -21.78
CA TYR A 199 -1.30 1.10 -22.67
C TYR A 199 -2.19 -0.15 -22.56
N ARG A 200 -2.54 -0.57 -21.35
CA ARG A 200 -3.44 -1.72 -21.12
C ARG A 200 -4.82 -1.48 -21.73
N ALA A 201 -5.38 -0.27 -21.57
CA ALA A 201 -6.67 0.05 -22.16
C ALA A 201 -6.63 0.02 -23.69
N ILE A 202 -5.54 0.47 -24.30
CA ILE A 202 -5.34 0.37 -25.74
C ILE A 202 -5.20 -1.10 -26.18
N ALA A 203 -4.47 -1.92 -25.43
CA ALA A 203 -4.32 -3.33 -25.72
C ALA A 203 -5.68 -4.08 -25.62
N GLU A 204 -6.51 -3.76 -24.63
CA GLU A 204 -7.86 -4.31 -24.48
C GLU A 204 -8.74 -3.94 -25.69
N TYR A 205 -8.70 -2.66 -26.10
CA TYR A 205 -9.40 -2.23 -27.32
C TYR A 205 -9.01 -3.08 -28.54
N VAL A 206 -7.72 -3.34 -28.71
CA VAL A 206 -7.21 -4.11 -29.88
C VAL A 206 -7.60 -5.58 -29.78
N LEU A 207 -7.71 -6.15 -28.59
CA LEU A 207 -8.15 -7.53 -28.38
C LEU A 207 -9.65 -7.71 -28.64
N ASP A 208 -10.45 -6.68 -28.33
CA ASP A 208 -11.90 -6.70 -28.51
C ASP A 208 -12.34 -6.22 -29.91
N ALA A 209 -11.41 -5.69 -30.73
CA ALA A 209 -11.73 -5.18 -32.06
C ALA A 209 -12.03 -6.33 -33.02
N ASP A 210 -13.14 -6.20 -33.78
CA ASP A 210 -13.54 -7.18 -34.82
C ASP A 210 -12.48 -7.36 -35.91
N GLU A 211 -11.70 -6.28 -36.20
CA GLU A 211 -10.57 -6.31 -37.15
C GLU A 211 -9.31 -5.85 -36.42
N THR A 212 -8.27 -6.67 -36.42
CA THR A 212 -6.96 -6.31 -35.81
C THR A 212 -6.36 -5.11 -36.56
N PRO A 213 -5.99 -4.03 -35.85
CA PRO A 213 -5.37 -2.86 -36.47
C PRO A 213 -4.09 -3.25 -37.25
N THR A 214 -3.94 -2.72 -38.45
CA THR A 214 -2.71 -2.88 -39.25
C THR A 214 -1.66 -1.87 -38.79
N ASP A 215 -0.36 -2.14 -39.04
CA ASP A 215 0.71 -1.23 -38.66
C ASP A 215 0.48 0.20 -39.21
N GLY A 216 0.42 1.14 -38.28
CA GLY A 216 0.20 2.55 -38.58
C GLY A 216 -1.26 2.99 -38.63
N THR A 217 -2.23 2.15 -38.21
CA THR A 217 -3.62 2.58 -38.06
C THR A 217 -3.70 3.85 -37.19
N PRO A 218 -4.24 4.97 -37.70
CA PRO A 218 -4.25 6.23 -36.95
C PRO A 218 -5.22 6.18 -35.77
N ALA A 219 -4.75 6.62 -34.61
CA ALA A 219 -5.57 6.77 -33.43
C ALA A 219 -5.25 8.10 -32.72
N ALA A 220 -6.26 8.88 -32.42
CA ALA A 220 -6.14 10.14 -31.71
C ALA A 220 -6.51 9.98 -30.24
N LEU A 221 -5.62 10.42 -29.34
CA LEU A 221 -5.93 10.58 -27.92
C LEU A 221 -6.24 12.04 -27.62
N THR A 222 -7.30 12.30 -26.88
CA THR A 222 -7.72 13.62 -26.41
C THR A 222 -8.06 13.57 -24.93
N ALA A 223 -7.85 14.67 -24.22
CA ALA A 223 -8.23 14.78 -22.81
C ALA A 223 -9.41 15.75 -22.66
N GLU A 224 -10.59 15.20 -22.34
CA GLU A 224 -11.82 15.96 -22.16
C GLU A 224 -12.34 15.83 -20.73
N ASN A 225 -12.49 16.96 -20.02
CA ASN A 225 -12.97 16.98 -18.62
C ASN A 225 -12.22 16.04 -17.68
N GLY A 226 -10.90 15.89 -17.89
CA GLY A 226 -10.04 15.00 -17.09
C GLY A 226 -10.15 13.52 -17.46
N ARG A 227 -10.91 13.17 -18.51
CA ARG A 227 -10.99 11.80 -19.07
C ARG A 227 -10.13 11.69 -20.31
N LEU A 228 -9.53 10.53 -20.50
CA LEU A 228 -8.75 10.22 -21.69
C LEU A 228 -9.64 9.49 -22.70
N CYS A 229 -9.89 10.14 -23.81
CA CYS A 229 -10.72 9.62 -24.90
C CYS A 229 -9.83 9.18 -26.07
N MET A 230 -10.28 8.15 -26.81
CA MET A 230 -9.62 7.67 -28.02
C MET A 230 -10.59 7.62 -29.19
N ALA A 231 -10.11 8.03 -30.36
CA ALA A 231 -10.80 7.84 -31.64
C ALA A 231 -9.85 7.13 -32.61
N VAL A 232 -10.31 6.05 -33.25
CA VAL A 232 -9.51 5.25 -34.19
C VAL A 232 -10.05 5.44 -35.61
N ASN A 233 -9.17 5.63 -36.59
CA ASN A 233 -9.52 5.86 -38.01
C ASN A 233 -10.50 7.04 -38.24
N GLY A 234 -10.50 8.03 -37.34
CA GLY A 234 -11.45 9.15 -37.42
C GLY A 234 -12.90 8.78 -37.08
N GLY A 235 -13.12 7.65 -36.44
CA GLY A 235 -14.41 7.22 -35.90
C GLY A 235 -14.83 8.02 -34.65
N ASP A 236 -15.90 7.58 -33.99
CA ASP A 236 -16.41 8.20 -32.78
C ASP A 236 -15.40 8.10 -31.64
N SER A 237 -15.31 9.18 -30.85
CA SER A 237 -14.47 9.24 -29.66
C SER A 237 -15.16 8.54 -28.50
N PHE A 238 -14.41 7.71 -27.77
CA PHE A 238 -14.88 6.98 -26.59
C PHE A 238 -13.91 7.12 -25.41
N ASP A 239 -14.40 6.96 -24.21
CA ASP A 239 -13.57 6.95 -23.00
C ASP A 239 -12.69 5.69 -22.98
N LEU A 240 -11.39 5.88 -23.22
CA LEU A 240 -10.43 4.78 -23.36
C LEU A 240 -10.31 3.94 -22.09
N LEU A 241 -10.24 4.60 -20.92
CA LEU A 241 -10.08 3.89 -19.64
C LEU A 241 -11.36 3.14 -19.26
N ALA A 242 -12.48 3.46 -19.89
CA ALA A 242 -13.74 2.74 -19.72
C ALA A 242 -13.69 1.29 -20.24
N LEU A 243 -12.74 0.94 -21.07
CA LEU A 243 -12.56 -0.42 -21.61
C LEU A 243 -11.89 -1.36 -20.60
N LEU A 244 -11.15 -0.82 -19.64
CA LEU A 244 -10.49 -1.65 -18.64
C LEU A 244 -11.50 -2.33 -17.71
N PRO A 245 -11.25 -3.59 -17.31
CA PRO A 245 -12.01 -4.23 -16.24
C PRO A 245 -12.12 -3.34 -15.01
N GLN A 246 -13.25 -3.40 -14.33
CA GLN A 246 -13.56 -2.54 -13.18
C GLN A 246 -12.45 -2.46 -12.11
N GLN A 247 -11.66 -3.52 -11.96
CA GLN A 247 -10.52 -3.56 -11.05
C GLN A 247 -9.39 -2.55 -11.38
N TYR A 248 -9.36 -2.01 -12.60
CA TYR A 248 -8.37 -1.02 -13.06
C TYR A 248 -8.95 0.40 -13.16
N ARG A 249 -10.26 0.55 -13.05
CA ARG A 249 -10.91 1.84 -12.92
C ARG A 249 -10.89 2.22 -11.44
N GLY A 250 -10.44 3.40 -11.10
CA GLY A 250 -10.77 4.01 -9.82
C GLY A 250 -12.23 4.47 -9.88
N ASP A 251 -13.16 3.53 -10.13
CA ASP A 251 -14.54 3.86 -10.46
C ASP A 251 -15.34 4.01 -9.18
N VAL A 252 -15.79 5.22 -8.91
CA VAL A 252 -16.67 5.54 -7.79
C VAL A 252 -17.91 4.65 -7.83
N ASP A 253 -18.47 4.41 -9.02
CA ASP A 253 -19.69 3.61 -9.19
C ASP A 253 -19.47 2.13 -8.81
N ALA A 254 -18.30 1.56 -9.10
CA ALA A 254 -17.99 0.19 -8.69
C ALA A 254 -17.82 0.06 -7.17
N VAL A 255 -17.19 1.06 -6.55
CA VAL A 255 -17.04 1.08 -5.09
C VAL A 255 -18.37 1.37 -4.40
N GLU A 256 -19.22 2.22 -4.99
CA GLU A 256 -20.59 2.44 -4.53
C GLU A 256 -21.40 1.13 -4.58
N ALA A 257 -21.31 0.37 -5.68
CA ALA A 257 -21.97 -0.93 -5.80
C ALA A 257 -21.44 -1.95 -4.77
N GLU A 258 -20.12 -1.94 -4.48
CA GLU A 258 -19.52 -2.78 -3.42
C GLU A 258 -20.05 -2.36 -2.04
N LEU A 259 -20.15 -1.05 -1.79
CA LEU A 259 -20.70 -0.51 -0.54
C LEU A 259 -22.18 -0.86 -0.38
N ASP A 260 -22.98 -0.74 -1.45
CA ASP A 260 -24.40 -1.12 -1.45
C ASP A 260 -24.60 -2.62 -1.24
N GLY A 261 -23.68 -3.44 -1.73
CA GLY A 261 -23.67 -4.89 -1.53
C GLY A 261 -23.46 -5.33 -0.07
N ILE A 262 -23.00 -4.45 0.81
CA ILE A 262 -22.89 -4.74 2.25
C ILE A 262 -24.29 -4.84 2.85
N ILE A 263 -24.53 -5.89 3.61
CA ILE A 263 -25.81 -6.11 4.28
C ILE A 263 -25.89 -5.24 5.54
N GLY A 264 -26.98 -4.53 5.72
CA GLY A 264 -27.19 -3.60 6.84
C GLY A 264 -26.23 -2.40 6.80
N LEU A 265 -25.94 -1.86 7.98
CA LEU A 265 -24.99 -0.75 8.20
C LEU A 265 -25.33 0.54 7.41
N ASP A 266 -26.61 0.86 7.22
CA ASP A 266 -27.08 1.94 6.35
C ASP A 266 -26.60 3.32 6.81
N GLU A 267 -26.53 3.56 8.11
CA GLU A 267 -25.99 4.81 8.66
C GLU A 267 -24.49 4.95 8.35
N ILE A 268 -23.72 3.87 8.42
CA ILE A 268 -22.29 3.85 8.11
C ILE A 268 -22.06 4.07 6.62
N LYS A 269 -22.86 3.44 5.76
CA LYS A 269 -22.82 3.67 4.31
C LYS A 269 -23.08 5.14 3.98
N SER A 270 -24.10 5.73 4.59
CA SER A 270 -24.40 7.17 4.42
C SER A 270 -23.22 8.02 4.86
N TYR A 271 -22.64 7.72 6.00
CA TYR A 271 -21.50 8.45 6.54
C TYR A 271 -20.25 8.38 5.61
N VAL A 272 -19.94 7.20 5.06
CA VAL A 272 -18.86 7.03 4.07
C VAL A 272 -19.09 7.91 2.83
N ARG A 273 -20.34 7.96 2.33
CA ARG A 273 -20.72 8.83 1.20
C ARG A 273 -20.59 10.30 1.53
N ASP A 274 -20.96 10.71 2.73
CA ASP A 274 -20.89 12.12 3.14
C ASP A 274 -19.45 12.60 3.31
N ILE A 275 -18.54 11.75 3.80
CA ILE A 275 -17.09 12.02 3.78
C ILE A 275 -16.61 12.23 2.34
N ALA A 276 -16.98 11.34 1.44
CA ALA A 276 -16.57 11.43 0.04
C ALA A 276 -17.07 12.70 -0.64
N LYS A 277 -18.34 13.08 -0.43
CA LYS A 277 -18.91 14.33 -0.94
C LYS A 277 -18.18 15.55 -0.39
N ASN A 278 -17.85 15.55 0.91
CA ASN A 278 -17.10 16.63 1.54
C ASN A 278 -15.71 16.79 0.90
N VAL A 279 -14.97 15.69 0.76
CA VAL A 279 -13.66 15.70 0.11
C VAL A 279 -13.75 16.24 -1.32
N GLN A 280 -14.70 15.77 -2.12
CA GLN A 280 -14.92 16.27 -3.49
C GLN A 280 -15.26 17.77 -3.51
N ALA A 281 -16.08 18.24 -2.57
CA ALA A 281 -16.40 19.67 -2.46
C ALA A 281 -15.16 20.51 -2.15
N GLN A 282 -14.29 20.05 -1.24
CA GLN A 282 -13.03 20.74 -0.92
C GLN A 282 -12.06 20.73 -2.10
N GLN A 283 -11.96 19.61 -2.84
CA GLN A 283 -11.14 19.54 -4.05
C GLN A 283 -11.62 20.55 -5.12
N ARG A 284 -12.94 20.68 -5.33
CA ARG A 284 -13.51 21.69 -6.25
C ARG A 284 -13.18 23.11 -5.81
N ARG A 285 -13.26 23.41 -4.50
CA ARG A 285 -12.87 24.72 -3.95
C ARG A 285 -11.39 25.01 -4.21
N LYS A 286 -10.52 24.01 -3.98
CA LYS A 286 -9.07 24.11 -4.25
C LYS A 286 -8.78 24.38 -5.73
N ALA A 287 -9.47 23.70 -6.63
CA ALA A 287 -9.34 23.91 -8.08
C ALA A 287 -9.75 25.31 -8.52
N GLN A 288 -10.66 25.98 -7.79
CA GLN A 288 -11.08 27.35 -8.03
C GLN A 288 -10.24 28.41 -7.28
N GLY A 289 -9.13 28.01 -6.64
CA GLY A 289 -8.26 28.92 -5.89
C GLY A 289 -8.86 29.44 -4.58
N LEU A 290 -9.96 28.86 -4.10
CA LEU A 290 -10.61 29.24 -2.85
C LEU A 290 -9.88 28.62 -1.64
N LYS A 291 -9.98 29.28 -0.49
CA LYS A 291 -9.48 28.68 0.77
C LYS A 291 -10.23 27.38 1.06
N VAL A 292 -9.49 26.35 1.36
CA VAL A 292 -9.99 25.00 1.67
C VAL A 292 -9.90 24.80 3.18
N ALA A 293 -10.97 24.32 3.80
CA ALA A 293 -10.91 23.82 5.16
C ALA A 293 -10.22 22.45 5.16
N GLU A 294 -9.31 22.25 6.09
CA GLU A 294 -8.68 20.94 6.28
C GLU A 294 -9.74 19.94 6.74
N VAL A 295 -9.90 18.84 6.00
CA VAL A 295 -10.82 17.75 6.35
C VAL A 295 -10.00 16.68 7.06
N ASN A 296 -10.20 16.54 8.36
CA ASN A 296 -9.62 15.44 9.10
C ASN A 296 -10.39 14.14 8.75
N MET A 297 -9.69 13.18 8.13
CA MET A 297 -10.27 11.90 7.69
C MET A 297 -9.91 10.73 8.63
N HIS A 298 -9.20 10.98 9.73
CA HIS A 298 -8.90 9.91 10.69
C HIS A 298 -10.16 9.52 11.47
N MET A 299 -10.32 8.22 11.74
CA MET A 299 -11.56 7.66 12.27
C MET A 299 -11.33 6.68 13.41
N ILE A 300 -12.34 6.54 14.24
CA ILE A 300 -12.42 5.48 15.23
C ILE A 300 -13.63 4.60 14.89
N PHE A 301 -13.39 3.30 14.75
CA PHE A 301 -14.41 2.30 14.51
C PHE A 301 -14.62 1.49 15.79
N THR A 302 -15.79 1.61 16.42
CA THR A 302 -16.14 0.87 17.61
C THR A 302 -17.23 -0.16 17.32
N GLY A 303 -17.32 -1.21 18.11
CA GLY A 303 -18.36 -2.24 18.01
C GLY A 303 -17.84 -3.65 18.27
N ASN A 304 -18.76 -4.59 18.38
CA ASN A 304 -18.48 -5.99 18.69
C ASN A 304 -17.71 -6.72 17.57
N PRO A 305 -17.13 -7.91 17.83
CA PRO A 305 -16.45 -8.71 16.80
C PRO A 305 -17.37 -9.06 15.63
N GLY A 306 -16.83 -9.05 14.40
CA GLY A 306 -17.55 -9.49 13.21
C GLY A 306 -18.64 -8.55 12.70
N THR A 307 -18.73 -7.31 13.17
CA THR A 307 -19.69 -6.28 12.72
C THR A 307 -19.30 -5.60 11.40
N GLY A 308 -18.17 -5.98 10.77
CA GLY A 308 -17.79 -5.48 9.43
C GLY A 308 -16.80 -4.32 9.43
N LYS A 309 -16.18 -3.95 10.57
CA LYS A 309 -15.22 -2.84 10.68
C LYS A 309 -14.12 -2.87 9.62
N THR A 310 -13.39 -3.96 9.50
CA THR A 310 -12.31 -4.12 8.51
C THR A 310 -12.82 -4.10 7.07
N THR A 311 -14.03 -4.66 6.83
CA THR A 311 -14.66 -4.66 5.50
C THR A 311 -14.97 -3.25 5.04
N ILE A 312 -15.58 -2.43 5.89
CA ILE A 312 -15.88 -1.03 5.61
C ILE A 312 -14.59 -0.22 5.46
N ALA A 313 -13.55 -0.46 6.29
CA ALA A 313 -12.26 0.22 6.14
C ALA A 313 -11.62 -0.05 4.77
N ARG A 314 -11.74 -1.28 4.25
CA ARG A 314 -11.22 -1.66 2.92
C ARG A 314 -11.99 -0.97 1.80
N ILE A 315 -13.32 -0.91 1.89
CA ILE A 315 -14.16 -0.20 0.91
C ILE A 315 -13.87 1.29 0.97
N LEU A 316 -13.74 1.87 2.16
CA LEU A 316 -13.40 3.28 2.34
C LEU A 316 -12.04 3.62 1.71
N ALA A 317 -11.02 2.78 1.87
CA ALA A 317 -9.72 2.98 1.24
C ALA A 317 -9.83 3.03 -0.30
N LYS A 318 -10.59 2.11 -0.89
CA LYS A 318 -10.90 2.11 -2.33
C LYS A 318 -11.68 3.37 -2.73
N TYR A 319 -12.64 3.78 -1.92
CA TYR A 319 -13.48 4.95 -2.17
C TYR A 319 -12.67 6.25 -2.17
N LEU A 320 -11.80 6.43 -1.17
CA LEU A 320 -10.92 7.59 -1.06
C LEU A 320 -9.93 7.67 -2.23
N LYS A 321 -9.45 6.52 -2.72
CA LYS A 321 -8.67 6.45 -3.95
C LYS A 321 -9.50 6.83 -5.17
N ALA A 322 -10.70 6.28 -5.32
CA ALA A 322 -11.58 6.52 -6.47
C ALA A 322 -11.94 8.00 -6.63
N ILE A 323 -12.11 8.72 -5.52
CA ILE A 323 -12.38 10.18 -5.52
C ILE A 323 -11.09 11.03 -5.55
N GLY A 324 -9.90 10.42 -5.60
CA GLY A 324 -8.62 11.14 -5.63
C GLY A 324 -8.23 11.80 -4.31
N ALA A 325 -8.80 11.36 -3.17
CA ALA A 325 -8.41 11.82 -1.84
C ALA A 325 -7.11 11.20 -1.37
N LEU A 326 -6.88 9.95 -1.73
CA LEU A 326 -5.66 9.19 -1.50
C LEU A 326 -5.08 8.71 -2.83
N ARG A 327 -3.77 8.60 -2.93
CA ARG A 327 -3.07 8.16 -4.13
C ARG A 327 -3.12 6.65 -4.32
N GLY A 328 -2.99 5.91 -3.23
CA GLY A 328 -3.15 4.47 -3.18
C GLY A 328 -4.56 4.12 -2.69
N GLY A 329 -4.97 2.89 -2.80
CA GLY A 329 -6.22 2.38 -2.19
C GLY A 329 -5.91 1.20 -1.28
N GLN A 330 -4.64 1.09 -0.86
CA GLN A 330 -4.20 0.01 0.02
C GLN A 330 -4.73 0.23 1.43
N LEU A 331 -5.10 -0.88 2.07
CA LEU A 331 -5.36 -0.96 3.49
C LEU A 331 -4.22 -1.75 4.14
N VAL A 332 -3.47 -1.09 5.03
CA VAL A 332 -2.45 -1.74 5.86
C VAL A 332 -3.09 -2.08 7.20
N GLU A 333 -3.36 -3.36 7.41
CA GLU A 333 -3.99 -3.88 8.63
C GLU A 333 -2.89 -4.29 9.61
N VAL A 334 -2.91 -3.73 10.82
CA VAL A 334 -1.92 -4.00 11.86
C VAL A 334 -2.57 -4.13 13.23
N THR A 335 -1.84 -4.78 14.13
CA THR A 335 -2.17 -4.93 15.55
C THR A 335 -1.04 -4.34 16.40
N ARG A 336 -1.20 -4.37 17.73
CA ARG A 336 -0.11 -3.98 18.64
C ARG A 336 1.22 -4.68 18.32
N ALA A 337 1.19 -5.95 17.93
CA ALA A 337 2.42 -6.73 17.71
C ALA A 337 3.26 -6.19 16.55
N ASP A 338 2.62 -5.52 15.59
CA ASP A 338 3.25 -4.94 14.41
C ASP A 338 3.81 -3.53 14.66
N LEU A 339 3.40 -2.88 15.77
CA LEU A 339 3.75 -1.51 16.11
C LEU A 339 4.73 -1.43 17.28
N VAL A 340 4.67 -2.37 18.21
CA VAL A 340 5.43 -2.33 19.46
C VAL A 340 6.64 -3.26 19.40
N GLY A 341 7.83 -2.68 19.53
CA GLY A 341 9.09 -3.41 19.53
C GLY A 341 9.28 -4.28 20.77
N ARG A 342 10.14 -5.29 20.68
CA ARG A 342 10.46 -6.21 21.78
C ARG A 342 11.55 -5.67 22.71
N TYR A 343 12.32 -4.67 22.26
CA TYR A 343 13.46 -4.12 22.99
C TYR A 343 13.37 -2.61 23.02
N VAL A 344 14.06 -1.99 24.01
CA VAL A 344 14.16 -0.53 24.14
C VAL A 344 14.72 0.08 22.85
N GLY A 345 14.09 1.14 22.35
CA GLY A 345 14.50 1.85 21.14
C GLY A 345 14.03 1.22 19.82
N HIS A 346 13.27 0.11 19.84
CA HIS A 346 12.77 -0.55 18.65
C HIS A 346 11.34 -0.13 18.27
N THR A 347 10.56 0.42 19.19
CA THR A 347 9.14 0.72 18.98
C THR A 347 8.95 1.87 17.99
N ALA A 348 9.60 3.01 18.20
CA ALA A 348 9.44 4.17 17.31
C ALA A 348 9.88 3.87 15.85
N PRO A 349 11.04 3.22 15.58
CA PRO A 349 11.40 2.81 14.22
C PRO A 349 10.39 1.85 13.58
N LEU A 350 9.91 0.85 14.34
CA LEU A 350 8.93 -0.11 13.85
C LEU A 350 7.60 0.58 13.51
N THR A 351 7.08 1.42 14.41
CA THR A 351 5.86 2.19 14.19
C THR A 351 6.00 3.12 12.98
N ASN A 352 7.15 3.81 12.82
CA ASN A 352 7.42 4.65 11.66
C ASN A 352 7.46 3.84 10.36
N SER A 353 8.07 2.65 10.34
CA SER A 353 8.09 1.76 9.18
C SER A 353 6.67 1.38 8.74
N VAL A 354 5.79 1.07 9.70
CA VAL A 354 4.37 0.78 9.42
C VAL A 354 3.66 2.01 8.84
N ILE A 355 3.87 3.20 9.43
CA ILE A 355 3.31 4.46 8.91
C ILE A 355 3.77 4.68 7.46
N GLN A 356 5.06 4.53 7.16
CA GLN A 356 5.60 4.69 5.82
C GLN A 356 4.98 3.71 4.81
N SER A 357 4.75 2.45 5.21
CA SER A 357 4.10 1.44 4.35
C SER A 357 2.63 1.77 4.02
N ALA A 358 1.98 2.58 4.85
CA ALA A 358 0.58 2.96 4.70
C ALA A 358 0.39 4.31 3.95
N LEU A 359 1.48 5.03 3.66
CA LEU A 359 1.37 6.33 2.98
C LEU A 359 0.68 6.21 1.62
N GLY A 360 -0.16 7.16 1.32
CA GLY A 360 -1.04 7.14 0.15
C GLY A 360 -2.29 6.30 0.32
N GLY A 361 -2.47 5.62 1.46
CA GLY A 361 -3.57 4.70 1.74
C GLY A 361 -4.15 4.85 3.15
N VAL A 362 -4.66 3.74 3.67
CA VAL A 362 -5.30 3.67 4.99
C VAL A 362 -4.51 2.73 5.91
N LEU A 363 -4.12 3.23 7.07
CA LEU A 363 -3.58 2.43 8.18
C LEU A 363 -4.73 2.03 9.11
N PHE A 364 -5.03 0.75 9.19
CA PHE A 364 -6.06 0.21 10.05
C PHE A 364 -5.43 -0.53 11.23
N ILE A 365 -5.64 -0.01 12.43
CA ILE A 365 -5.10 -0.58 13.67
C ILE A 365 -6.23 -1.32 14.38
N ASP A 366 -6.21 -2.64 14.31
CA ASP A 366 -7.21 -3.46 15.00
C ASP A 366 -6.85 -3.65 16.47
N GLU A 367 -7.88 -3.72 17.30
CA GLU A 367 -7.73 -3.76 18.77
C GLU A 367 -6.80 -2.66 19.30
N ALA A 368 -6.96 -1.42 18.78
CA ALA A 368 -6.06 -0.31 19.07
C ALA A 368 -5.91 -0.02 20.57
N TYR A 369 -6.91 -0.34 21.38
CA TYR A 369 -6.85 -0.24 22.85
C TYR A 369 -5.72 -1.09 23.45
N ALA A 370 -5.30 -2.16 22.76
CA ALA A 370 -4.18 -2.99 23.20
C ALA A 370 -2.83 -2.23 23.22
N LEU A 371 -2.72 -1.09 22.52
CA LEU A 371 -1.55 -0.23 22.58
C LEU A 371 -1.35 0.41 23.96
N TYR A 372 -2.42 0.55 24.76
CA TYR A 372 -2.34 1.11 26.09
C TYR A 372 -2.68 0.07 27.16
N ARG A 373 -1.70 -0.37 27.92
CA ARG A 373 -1.86 -1.34 29.03
C ARG A 373 -1.59 -0.71 30.40
N GLY A 374 -1.76 0.62 30.48
CA GLY A 374 -1.48 1.39 31.69
C GLY A 374 -0.24 2.24 31.58
N GLY A 375 -0.01 3.13 32.57
CA GLY A 375 1.10 4.10 32.57
C GLY A 375 2.50 3.49 32.66
N GLU A 376 2.61 2.20 33.03
CA GLU A 376 3.89 1.47 33.09
C GLU A 376 4.30 0.85 31.75
N ASP A 377 3.39 0.81 30.77
CA ASP A 377 3.66 0.29 29.43
C ASP A 377 4.37 1.32 28.54
N SER A 378 5.64 1.57 28.83
CA SER A 378 6.43 2.57 28.10
C SER A 378 6.52 2.31 26.60
N PHE A 379 6.54 1.06 26.15
CA PHE A 379 6.59 0.70 24.73
C PHE A 379 5.28 1.03 24.00
N GLY A 380 4.13 0.76 24.63
CA GLY A 380 2.85 1.12 24.06
C GLY A 380 2.67 2.64 23.98
N LEU A 381 3.09 3.38 25.01
CA LEU A 381 3.08 4.84 24.99
C LEU A 381 4.00 5.42 23.90
N GLU A 382 5.21 4.87 23.72
CA GLU A 382 6.13 5.26 22.64
C GLU A 382 5.51 5.04 21.25
N ALA A 383 4.79 3.92 21.05
CA ALA A 383 4.06 3.67 19.80
C ALA A 383 2.96 4.70 19.56
N ILE A 384 2.18 5.03 20.60
CA ILE A 384 1.11 6.04 20.53
C ILE A 384 1.68 7.41 20.18
N ASP A 385 2.74 7.85 20.86
CA ASP A 385 3.38 9.14 20.60
C ASP A 385 3.94 9.23 19.18
N THR A 386 4.53 8.14 18.70
CA THR A 386 5.04 8.03 17.32
C THR A 386 3.90 8.09 16.31
N LEU A 387 2.78 7.39 16.57
CA LEU A 387 1.58 7.44 15.72
C LEU A 387 0.98 8.85 15.68
N VAL A 388 0.84 9.51 16.84
CA VAL A 388 0.31 10.89 16.94
C VAL A 388 1.13 11.85 16.10
N LYS A 389 2.46 11.73 16.17
CA LYS A 389 3.38 12.54 15.35
C LYS A 389 3.24 12.19 13.86
N GLY A 390 3.26 10.92 13.50
CA GLY A 390 3.16 10.48 12.12
C GLY A 390 1.84 10.88 11.45
N ILE A 391 0.73 10.85 12.20
CA ILE A 391 -0.59 11.34 11.76
C ILE A 391 -0.55 12.83 11.40
N GLU A 392 0.12 13.64 12.22
CA GLU A 392 0.25 15.08 11.97
C GLU A 392 1.16 15.36 10.78
N ASP A 393 2.31 14.68 10.71
CA ASP A 393 3.32 14.88 9.67
C ASP A 393 2.81 14.45 8.28
N HIS A 394 1.88 13.48 8.20
CA HIS A 394 1.38 12.88 6.95
C HIS A 394 -0.13 13.01 6.74
N ARG A 395 -0.79 13.96 7.39
CA ARG A 395 -2.25 14.14 7.41
C ARG A 395 -2.90 14.25 6.02
N ASP A 396 -2.15 14.73 5.02
CA ASP A 396 -2.63 14.93 3.65
C ASP A 396 -2.56 13.66 2.79
N ASP A 397 -1.85 12.63 3.26
CA ASP A 397 -1.51 11.44 2.46
C ASP A 397 -1.74 10.12 3.21
N LEU A 398 -2.25 10.19 4.42
CA LEU A 398 -2.51 9.03 5.27
C LEU A 398 -3.86 9.18 5.96
N VAL A 399 -4.67 8.14 5.92
CA VAL A 399 -5.84 8.01 6.78
C VAL A 399 -5.59 6.92 7.81
N VAL A 400 -5.80 7.22 9.08
CA VAL A 400 -5.65 6.24 10.16
C VAL A 400 -7.03 5.89 10.72
N ILE A 401 -7.30 4.61 10.87
CA ILE A 401 -8.51 4.07 11.48
C ILE A 401 -8.11 3.25 12.70
N LEU A 402 -8.57 3.68 13.88
CA LEU A 402 -8.42 2.91 15.11
C LEU A 402 -9.68 2.07 15.33
N ALA A 403 -9.55 0.77 15.40
CA ALA A 403 -10.67 -0.13 15.60
C ALA A 403 -10.59 -0.86 16.95
N GLY A 404 -11.74 -1.13 17.55
CA GLY A 404 -11.78 -1.89 18.80
C GLY A 404 -13.19 -1.99 19.40
N TYR A 405 -13.29 -2.57 20.58
CA TYR A 405 -14.54 -2.68 21.30
C TYR A 405 -14.90 -1.34 21.95
N THR A 406 -16.19 -1.02 21.99
CA THR A 406 -16.67 0.31 22.39
C THR A 406 -16.17 0.72 23.78
N LYS A 407 -16.26 -0.16 24.77
CA LYS A 407 -15.86 0.14 26.16
C LYS A 407 -14.34 0.34 26.29
N GLU A 408 -13.57 -0.56 25.71
CA GLU A 408 -12.11 -0.56 25.74
C GLU A 408 -11.55 0.67 25.00
N MET A 409 -12.15 1.03 23.86
CA MET A 409 -11.79 2.22 23.09
C MET A 409 -12.08 3.52 23.85
N GLN A 410 -13.20 3.60 24.58
CA GLN A 410 -13.50 4.76 25.43
C GLN A 410 -12.46 4.95 26.52
N LEU A 411 -12.03 3.87 27.19
CA LEU A 411 -10.96 3.92 28.19
C LEU A 411 -9.62 4.33 27.58
N PHE A 412 -9.28 3.77 26.41
CA PHE A 412 -8.07 4.08 25.67
C PHE A 412 -7.99 5.57 25.30
N LEU A 413 -9.06 6.13 24.77
CA LEU A 413 -9.14 7.54 24.37
C LEU A 413 -9.14 8.48 25.56
N SER A 414 -9.76 8.12 26.67
CA SER A 414 -9.77 8.93 27.88
C SER A 414 -8.37 9.04 28.52
N ALA A 415 -7.54 8.00 28.35
CA ALA A 415 -6.16 7.99 28.83
C ALA A 415 -5.20 8.80 27.93
N ASN A 416 -5.61 9.11 26.68
CA ASN A 416 -4.75 9.76 25.67
C ASN A 416 -5.48 10.92 24.97
N SER A 417 -5.54 12.07 25.61
CA SER A 417 -6.23 13.25 25.08
C SER A 417 -5.70 13.74 23.72
N GLY A 418 -4.40 13.50 23.43
CA GLY A 418 -3.78 13.79 22.15
C GLY A 418 -4.34 12.98 21.00
N LEU A 419 -4.71 11.70 21.23
CA LEU A 419 -5.40 10.87 20.25
C LEU A 419 -6.83 11.36 20.04
N ALA A 420 -7.59 11.58 21.11
CA ALA A 420 -8.99 11.95 21.02
C ALA A 420 -9.22 13.21 20.14
N SER A 421 -8.33 14.19 20.23
CA SER A 421 -8.41 15.44 19.44
C SER A 421 -8.14 15.25 17.96
N ARG A 422 -7.39 14.20 17.55
CA ARG A 422 -7.02 13.91 16.16
C ARG A 422 -7.99 12.98 15.44
N PHE A 423 -8.90 12.36 16.18
CA PHE A 423 -9.90 11.43 15.65
C PHE A 423 -11.34 11.95 15.90
N PRO A 424 -11.76 13.03 15.20
CA PRO A 424 -13.09 13.60 15.39
C PRO A 424 -14.21 12.67 14.88
N ASN A 425 -13.89 11.75 13.97
CA ASN A 425 -14.85 10.88 13.32
C ASN A 425 -14.96 9.55 14.09
N GLN A 426 -16.02 9.40 14.87
CA GLN A 426 -16.28 8.18 15.63
C GLN A 426 -17.50 7.48 15.05
N ILE A 427 -17.34 6.22 14.67
CA ILE A 427 -18.34 5.41 13.99
C ILE A 427 -18.57 4.15 14.84
N GLU A 428 -19.80 3.98 15.29
CA GLU A 428 -20.21 2.79 16.03
C GLU A 428 -20.86 1.78 15.07
N PHE A 429 -20.36 0.56 15.09
CA PHE A 429 -20.86 -0.56 14.31
C PHE A 429 -21.85 -1.34 15.16
N PRO A 430 -23.15 -1.26 14.87
CA PRO A 430 -24.15 -2.00 15.60
C PRO A 430 -24.05 -3.51 15.35
N ASP A 431 -24.60 -4.29 16.25
CA ASP A 431 -24.77 -5.72 16.04
C ASP A 431 -25.82 -5.96 14.95
N TYR A 432 -25.61 -6.99 14.15
CA TYR A 432 -26.56 -7.41 13.12
C TYR A 432 -27.79 -8.08 13.75
N THR A 433 -28.95 -7.85 13.18
CA THR A 433 -30.18 -8.61 13.46
C THR A 433 -30.07 -10.03 12.91
N GLY A 434 -30.90 -10.96 13.41
CA GLY A 434 -30.94 -12.32 12.88
C GLY A 434 -31.24 -12.38 11.38
N ALA A 435 -32.10 -11.48 10.86
CA ALA A 435 -32.40 -11.39 9.45
C ALA A 435 -31.18 -10.93 8.61
N GLU A 436 -30.38 -10.01 9.13
CA GLU A 436 -29.15 -9.58 8.46
C GLU A 436 -28.08 -10.68 8.49
N LEU A 437 -27.92 -11.38 9.63
CA LEU A 437 -27.01 -12.51 9.75
C LEU A 437 -27.38 -13.66 8.81
N TYR A 438 -28.68 -13.94 8.62
CA TYR A 438 -29.14 -14.88 7.60
C TYR A 438 -28.74 -14.45 6.19
N LYS A 439 -28.95 -13.18 5.83
CA LYS A 439 -28.54 -12.66 4.53
C LYS A 439 -27.02 -12.74 4.33
N ILE A 440 -26.23 -12.44 5.38
CA ILE A 440 -24.77 -12.58 5.37
C ILE A 440 -24.39 -14.04 5.11
N LEU A 441 -25.02 -14.99 5.81
CA LEU A 441 -24.80 -16.41 5.63
C LEU A 441 -25.11 -16.83 4.18
N CYS A 442 -26.25 -16.40 3.63
CA CYS A 442 -26.62 -16.67 2.24
C CYS A 442 -25.61 -16.10 1.25
N SER A 443 -25.09 -14.88 1.49
CA SER A 443 -24.06 -14.26 0.64
C SER A 443 -22.77 -15.07 0.66
N ILE A 444 -22.30 -15.51 1.83
CA ILE A 444 -21.11 -16.35 1.98
C ILE A 444 -21.34 -17.72 1.32
N ALA A 445 -22.52 -18.33 1.49
CA ALA A 445 -22.87 -19.61 0.86
C ALA A 445 -22.78 -19.52 -0.66
N ARG A 446 -23.38 -18.50 -1.28
CA ARG A 446 -23.32 -18.27 -2.72
C ARG A 446 -21.90 -18.10 -3.23
N SER A 447 -21.06 -17.36 -2.51
CA SER A 447 -19.65 -17.18 -2.88
C SER A 447 -18.84 -18.47 -2.87
N LYS A 448 -19.31 -19.47 -2.10
CA LYS A 448 -18.72 -20.82 -2.01
C LYS A 448 -19.43 -21.85 -2.95
N GLY A 449 -20.42 -21.42 -3.75
CA GLY A 449 -21.18 -22.30 -4.65
C GLY A 449 -22.31 -23.08 -4.00
N TYR A 450 -22.77 -22.65 -2.81
CA TYR A 450 -23.89 -23.29 -2.11
C TYR A 450 -25.15 -22.43 -2.17
N THR A 451 -26.30 -23.10 -2.17
CA THR A 451 -27.64 -22.51 -2.03
C THR A 451 -28.32 -23.05 -0.79
N LEU A 452 -29.18 -22.24 -0.17
CA LEU A 452 -29.97 -22.66 0.98
C LEU A 452 -31.40 -22.97 0.55
N ASP A 453 -31.97 -24.05 1.10
CA ASP A 453 -33.39 -24.30 1.00
C ASP A 453 -34.19 -23.16 1.67
N ALA A 454 -35.32 -22.77 1.08
CA ALA A 454 -36.15 -21.69 1.60
C ALA A 454 -36.67 -21.99 3.03
N ALA A 455 -36.81 -23.25 3.40
CA ALA A 455 -37.19 -23.67 4.75
C ALA A 455 -36.12 -23.32 5.82
N CYS A 456 -34.87 -22.99 5.43
CA CYS A 456 -33.80 -22.62 6.34
C CYS A 456 -33.98 -21.21 6.95
N GLU A 457 -34.71 -20.32 6.29
CA GLU A 457 -34.77 -18.89 6.65
C GLU A 457 -35.26 -18.69 8.09
N LEU A 458 -36.50 -19.12 8.39
CA LEU A 458 -37.09 -18.87 9.69
C LEU A 458 -36.33 -19.53 10.85
N PRO A 459 -35.89 -20.81 10.78
CA PRO A 459 -35.07 -21.43 11.82
C PRO A 459 -33.74 -20.71 12.06
N LEU A 460 -33.04 -20.29 11.00
CA LEU A 460 -31.76 -19.58 11.11
C LEU A 460 -31.91 -18.18 11.67
N VAL A 461 -32.90 -17.40 11.22
CA VAL A 461 -33.19 -16.08 11.77
C VAL A 461 -33.47 -16.19 13.26
N THR A 462 -34.38 -17.14 13.68
CA THR A 462 -34.70 -17.35 15.09
C THR A 462 -33.49 -17.77 15.93
N TYR A 463 -32.61 -18.61 15.36
CA TYR A 463 -31.38 -19.04 16.00
C TYR A 463 -30.43 -17.85 16.23
N PHE A 464 -30.24 -17.02 15.21
CA PHE A 464 -29.34 -15.85 15.30
C PHE A 464 -29.88 -14.80 16.26
N ASP A 465 -31.20 -14.51 16.23
CA ASP A 465 -31.80 -13.55 17.16
C ASP A 465 -31.68 -14.04 18.61
N ARG A 466 -31.89 -15.33 18.86
CA ARG A 466 -31.70 -15.93 20.20
C ARG A 466 -30.24 -15.77 20.65
N LYS A 467 -29.28 -16.13 19.80
CA LYS A 467 -27.84 -16.01 20.13
C LYS A 467 -27.44 -14.56 20.40
N GLN A 468 -27.95 -13.61 19.64
CA GLN A 468 -27.68 -12.18 19.88
C GLN A 468 -28.29 -11.72 21.23
N ALA A 469 -29.46 -12.19 21.59
CA ALA A 469 -30.08 -11.88 22.85
C ALA A 469 -29.37 -12.52 24.06
N GLU A 470 -28.74 -13.69 23.88
CA GLU A 470 -27.96 -14.37 24.93
C GLU A 470 -26.68 -13.60 25.28
N ASP A 471 -25.87 -13.24 24.29
CA ASP A 471 -24.60 -12.49 24.48
C ASP A 471 -24.09 -11.87 23.18
N ALA A 472 -24.54 -10.68 22.83
CA ALA A 472 -24.11 -9.96 21.63
C ALA A 472 -22.60 -9.64 21.62
N ALA A 473 -21.98 -9.47 22.81
CA ALA A 473 -20.58 -9.08 22.90
C ALA A 473 -19.60 -10.18 22.47
N THR A 474 -19.96 -11.46 22.69
CA THR A 474 -19.07 -12.60 22.41
C THR A 474 -19.50 -13.45 21.22
N ASN A 475 -20.74 -13.34 20.74
CA ASN A 475 -21.28 -14.19 19.67
C ASN A 475 -20.63 -13.99 18.29
N GLY A 476 -19.98 -12.85 18.04
CA GLY A 476 -19.12 -12.65 16.88
C GLY A 476 -19.86 -12.32 15.58
N ASN A 477 -21.13 -11.95 15.61
CA ASN A 477 -21.87 -11.39 14.46
C ASN A 477 -21.64 -12.16 13.15
N GLY A 478 -21.09 -11.52 12.12
CA GLY A 478 -20.79 -12.14 10.83
C GLY A 478 -19.82 -13.33 10.92
N ARG A 479 -18.96 -13.41 11.97
CA ARG A 479 -18.13 -14.59 12.22
C ARG A 479 -19.01 -15.76 12.67
N MET A 480 -20.04 -15.52 13.48
CA MET A 480 -21.02 -16.54 13.87
C MET A 480 -21.75 -17.10 12.64
N ALA A 481 -22.24 -16.22 11.75
CA ALA A 481 -22.89 -16.66 10.51
C ALA A 481 -21.94 -17.52 9.66
N ARG A 482 -20.67 -17.15 9.52
CA ARG A 482 -19.66 -17.94 8.82
C ARG A 482 -19.42 -19.30 9.47
N ASN A 483 -19.23 -19.35 10.78
CA ASN A 483 -18.97 -20.58 11.51
C ASN A 483 -20.19 -21.55 11.43
N THR A 484 -21.41 -21.00 11.49
CA THR A 484 -22.64 -21.78 11.32
C THR A 484 -22.71 -22.40 9.92
N LEU A 485 -22.36 -21.63 8.87
CA LEU A 485 -22.30 -22.14 7.51
C LEU A 485 -21.21 -23.22 7.35
N GLU A 486 -20.02 -23.03 7.91
CA GLU A 486 -18.93 -24.01 7.81
C GLU A 486 -19.30 -25.35 8.46
N LYS A 487 -19.97 -25.31 9.59
CA LYS A 487 -20.53 -26.53 10.22
C LYS A 487 -21.60 -27.18 9.35
N ALA A 488 -22.49 -26.39 8.76
CA ALA A 488 -23.54 -26.91 7.89
C ALA A 488 -22.96 -27.60 6.63
N ILE A 489 -21.92 -27.04 6.02
CA ILE A 489 -21.22 -27.66 4.88
C ILE A 489 -20.61 -29.02 5.28
N LEU A 490 -20.01 -29.09 6.48
CA LEU A 490 -19.47 -30.36 6.99
C LEU A 490 -20.58 -31.40 7.22
N ASN A 491 -21.72 -31.01 7.75
CA ASN A 491 -22.86 -31.89 7.98
C ASN A 491 -23.54 -32.32 6.66
N GLN A 492 -23.65 -31.40 5.68
CA GLN A 492 -24.08 -31.76 4.34
C GLN A 492 -23.18 -32.85 3.76
N SER A 493 -21.86 -32.75 3.92
CA SER A 493 -20.93 -33.78 3.41
C SER A 493 -21.23 -35.17 4.02
N LYS A 494 -21.58 -35.22 5.31
CA LYS A 494 -22.02 -36.48 5.98
C LYS A 494 -23.33 -37.00 5.37
N ARG A 495 -24.30 -36.11 5.13
CA ARG A 495 -25.59 -36.45 4.51
C ARG A 495 -25.41 -36.99 3.09
N LEU A 496 -24.55 -36.37 2.27
CA LEU A 496 -24.26 -36.80 0.90
C LEU A 496 -23.62 -38.20 0.83
N VAL A 497 -22.84 -38.56 1.83
CA VAL A 497 -22.32 -39.95 1.95
C VAL A 497 -23.44 -40.97 2.20
N ALA A 498 -24.46 -40.57 2.95
CA ALA A 498 -25.63 -41.43 3.27
C ALA A 498 -26.66 -41.46 2.13
N ASP A 499 -26.79 -40.36 1.37
CA ASP A 499 -27.71 -40.18 0.25
C ASP A 499 -26.97 -39.60 -0.96
N PRO A 500 -26.41 -40.47 -1.82
CA PRO A 500 -25.62 -40.03 -2.98
C PRO A 500 -26.42 -39.28 -4.05
N ASP A 501 -27.74 -39.38 -4.06
CA ASP A 501 -28.62 -38.71 -5.02
C ASP A 501 -29.02 -37.29 -4.59
N ALA A 502 -28.64 -36.87 -3.36
CA ALA A 502 -28.92 -35.54 -2.88
C ALA A 502 -28.11 -34.46 -3.60
N SER A 503 -28.67 -33.26 -3.72
CA SER A 503 -28.01 -32.11 -4.38
C SER A 503 -26.71 -31.73 -3.66
N LEU A 504 -25.63 -31.60 -4.42
CA LEU A 504 -24.30 -31.18 -3.93
C LEU A 504 -24.23 -29.70 -3.54
N GLU A 505 -25.13 -28.87 -4.05
CA GLU A 505 -25.13 -27.42 -3.84
C GLU A 505 -26.13 -26.98 -2.76
N LEU A 506 -27.15 -27.82 -2.44
CA LEU A 506 -28.25 -27.44 -1.56
C LEU A 506 -27.96 -27.79 -0.10
N LEU A 507 -28.02 -26.77 0.76
CA LEU A 507 -28.04 -26.90 2.22
C LEU A 507 -29.48 -26.91 2.70
N VAL A 508 -29.82 -27.87 3.56
CA VAL A 508 -31.16 -28.03 4.17
C VAL A 508 -31.13 -27.79 5.67
N VAL A 509 -32.27 -27.58 6.28
CA VAL A 509 -32.38 -27.29 7.75
C VAL A 509 -31.63 -28.32 8.59
N GLY A 510 -31.68 -29.60 8.22
CA GLY A 510 -30.99 -30.68 8.94
C GLY A 510 -29.46 -30.62 8.90
N ASP A 511 -28.88 -29.84 8.02
CA ASP A 511 -27.42 -29.62 7.96
C ASP A 511 -26.96 -28.63 9.04
N PHE A 512 -27.87 -27.82 9.59
CA PHE A 512 -27.57 -26.80 10.61
C PHE A 512 -27.82 -27.33 12.03
N GLU A 513 -26.87 -27.08 12.92
CA GLU A 513 -27.00 -27.34 14.37
C GLU A 513 -27.55 -26.08 15.02
N LEU A 514 -28.90 -26.03 15.20
CA LEU A 514 -29.62 -24.85 15.67
C LEU A 514 -30.05 -24.95 17.17
N GLU A 515 -29.37 -25.79 17.97
CA GLU A 515 -29.60 -25.91 19.40
C GLU A 515 -28.98 -24.78 20.23
#